data_93bd6e866c54818349134a8879135130
#
_entry.id   93bd6e866c54818349134a8879135130
#
_cell.length_a   1.000
_cell.length_b   1.000
_cell.length_c   1.000
_cell.angle_alpha   90.00
_cell.angle_beta   90.00
_cell.angle_gamma   90.00
#
_symmetry.space_group_name_H-M   'P 1'
#
loop_
_entity.id
_entity.type
_entity.pdbx_description
1 polymer ?
#
loop_
_entity_poly.entity_id
_entity_poly.type
_entity_poly.pdbx_seq_one_letter_code
_entity_poly.pdbx_strand_id
1 'polypeptide(L)'
;MLNLQPLSDNDFVNLFYQVYEKMEHKKKHFRTYFETLTAMAFLYFYYENCDYCVIEAGLGGRLDATNVFNKSNVIITKIHFDHMHILGNTLSQIAFEKSKCYKGKFFSFYKLSGR
;
A
#
# COMPACT_ATOMS: atom_id res chain seq x y z
N MET A 1 -12.50 -3.77 1.82
CA MET A 1 -13.86 -3.18 1.89
C MET A 1 -14.21 -2.62 0.53
N LEU A 2 -15.33 -3.00 -0.03
CA LEU A 2 -15.83 -2.53 -1.32
C LEU A 2 -17.15 -1.78 -1.11
N ASN A 3 -17.24 -0.52 -1.59
CA ASN A 3 -18.45 0.31 -1.42
C ASN A 3 -18.99 0.32 0.03
N LEU A 4 -18.08 0.43 1.01
CA LEU A 4 -18.34 0.38 2.45
C LEU A 4 -18.83 -0.98 2.99
N GLN A 5 -18.85 -2.02 2.17
CA GLN A 5 -19.15 -3.38 2.61
C GLN A 5 -17.86 -4.15 2.93
N PRO A 6 -17.80 -4.87 4.05
CA PRO A 6 -16.67 -5.73 4.36
C PRO A 6 -16.56 -6.89 3.37
N LEU A 7 -15.40 -7.44 3.22
CA LEU A 7 -15.17 -8.70 2.50
C LEU A 7 -15.85 -9.84 3.26
N SER A 8 -16.49 -10.77 2.53
CA SER A 8 -17.05 -11.96 3.16
C SER A 8 -15.95 -12.94 3.61
N ASP A 9 -16.23 -13.76 4.62
CA ASP A 9 -15.26 -14.77 5.09
C ASP A 9 -14.90 -15.77 3.97
N ASN A 10 -15.86 -16.15 3.13
CA ASN A 10 -15.62 -17.06 2.02
C ASN A 10 -14.70 -16.44 0.97
N ASP A 11 -14.91 -15.18 0.60
CA ASP A 11 -14.04 -14.48 -0.34
C ASP A 11 -12.65 -14.30 0.25
N PHE A 12 -12.55 -13.98 1.54
CA PHE A 12 -11.28 -13.88 2.23
C PHE A 12 -10.48 -15.18 2.15
N VAL A 13 -11.11 -16.30 2.44
CA VAL A 13 -10.46 -17.63 2.38
C VAL A 13 -10.05 -17.98 0.95
N ASN A 14 -10.90 -17.73 -0.03
CA ASN A 14 -10.61 -18.00 -1.43
C ASN A 14 -9.42 -17.16 -1.94
N LEU A 15 -9.39 -15.87 -1.62
CA LEU A 15 -8.30 -14.98 -1.99
C LEU A 15 -6.98 -15.38 -1.31
N PHE A 16 -7.05 -15.79 -0.04
CA PHE A 16 -5.89 -16.28 0.69
C PHE A 16 -5.25 -17.48 -0.01
N TYR A 17 -6.05 -18.50 -0.36
CA TYR A 17 -5.51 -19.69 -1.04
C TYR A 17 -4.91 -19.35 -2.41
N GLN A 18 -5.52 -18.49 -3.19
CA GLN A 18 -4.98 -18.07 -4.49
C GLN A 18 -3.62 -17.36 -4.36
N VAL A 19 -3.49 -16.49 -3.37
CA VAL A 19 -2.22 -15.80 -3.08
C VAL A 19 -1.19 -16.78 -2.53
N TYR A 20 -1.59 -17.64 -1.61
CA TYR A 20 -0.72 -18.63 -0.96
C TYR A 20 -0.10 -19.60 -1.99
N GLU A 21 -0.89 -20.17 -2.89
CA GLU A 21 -0.40 -21.03 -3.95
C GLU A 21 0.69 -20.36 -4.80
N LYS A 22 0.51 -19.09 -5.16
CA LYS A 22 1.52 -18.33 -5.92
C LYS A 22 2.78 -18.04 -5.11
N MET A 23 2.66 -17.95 -3.79
CA MET A 23 3.80 -17.76 -2.89
C MET A 23 4.63 -19.02 -2.74
N GLU A 24 4.01 -20.21 -2.60
CA GLU A 24 4.71 -21.49 -2.45
C GLU A 24 5.58 -21.84 -3.67
N HIS A 25 5.12 -21.53 -4.87
CA HIS A 25 5.89 -21.75 -6.09
C HIS A 25 7.19 -20.92 -6.16
N LYS A 26 7.29 -19.86 -5.37
CA LYS A 26 8.47 -18.96 -5.29
C LYS A 26 9.23 -19.12 -3.98
N LYS A 27 9.67 -20.31 -3.64
CA LYS A 27 10.32 -20.75 -2.38
C LYS A 27 11.44 -19.88 -1.75
N LYS A 28 11.67 -18.66 -2.19
CA LYS A 28 12.86 -17.88 -1.80
C LYS A 28 12.68 -16.84 -0.69
N HIS A 29 11.47 -16.40 -0.37
CA HIS A 29 11.29 -15.38 0.66
C HIS A 29 9.99 -15.55 1.43
N PHE A 30 10.08 -15.55 2.74
CA PHE A 30 8.93 -15.36 3.62
C PHE A 30 8.27 -14.03 3.28
N ARG A 31 6.95 -14.06 3.10
CA ARG A 31 6.15 -12.86 2.95
C ARG A 31 5.63 -12.42 4.31
N THR A 32 5.61 -11.14 4.54
CA THR A 32 5.00 -10.61 5.74
C THR A 32 3.49 -10.73 5.66
N TYR A 33 2.85 -10.69 6.82
CA TYR A 33 1.38 -10.61 6.91
C TYR A 33 0.82 -9.46 6.07
N PHE A 34 1.44 -8.29 6.15
CA PHE A 34 1.02 -7.10 5.38
C PHE A 34 1.17 -7.29 3.87
N GLU A 35 2.27 -7.88 3.39
CA GLU A 35 2.44 -8.19 1.96
C GLU A 35 1.38 -9.15 1.45
N THR A 36 1.03 -10.17 2.24
CA THR A 36 -0.02 -11.13 1.89
C THR A 36 -1.39 -10.46 1.79
N LEU A 37 -1.77 -9.68 2.80
CA LEU A 37 -3.04 -8.95 2.79
C LEU A 37 -3.12 -7.92 1.66
N THR A 38 -2.02 -7.24 1.37
CA THR A 38 -1.95 -6.29 0.25
C THR A 38 -2.18 -6.99 -1.09
N ALA A 39 -1.56 -8.15 -1.30
CA ALA A 39 -1.76 -8.95 -2.53
C ALA A 39 -3.22 -9.43 -2.65
N MET A 40 -3.83 -9.89 -1.55
CA MET A 40 -5.23 -10.28 -1.50
C MET A 40 -6.15 -9.10 -1.85
N ALA A 41 -5.89 -7.92 -1.29
CA ALA A 41 -6.68 -6.72 -1.56
C ALA A 41 -6.63 -6.32 -3.03
N PHE A 42 -5.43 -6.33 -3.65
CA PHE A 42 -5.30 -6.02 -5.08
C PHE A 42 -5.98 -7.05 -5.97
N LEU A 43 -5.91 -8.33 -5.61
CA LEU A 43 -6.58 -9.40 -6.33
C LEU A 43 -8.11 -9.24 -6.24
N TYR A 44 -8.62 -8.91 -5.06
CA TYR A 44 -10.03 -8.64 -4.83
C TYR A 44 -10.52 -7.44 -5.68
N PHE A 45 -9.82 -6.30 -5.62
CA PHE A 45 -10.18 -5.12 -6.42
C PHE A 45 -10.14 -5.39 -7.92
N TYR A 46 -9.23 -6.24 -8.37
CA TYR A 46 -9.17 -6.68 -9.76
C TYR A 46 -10.40 -7.51 -10.16
N TYR A 47 -10.82 -8.48 -9.33
CA TYR A 47 -11.99 -9.31 -9.62
C TYR A 47 -13.30 -8.51 -9.59
N GLU A 48 -13.39 -7.54 -8.71
CA GLU A 48 -14.56 -6.67 -8.58
C GLU A 48 -14.58 -5.54 -9.63
N ASN A 49 -13.59 -5.48 -10.53
CA ASN A 49 -13.46 -4.45 -11.56
C ASN A 49 -13.63 -3.02 -11.02
N CYS A 50 -12.95 -2.71 -9.91
CA CYS A 50 -13.07 -1.41 -9.26
C CYS A 50 -12.55 -0.28 -10.15
N ASP A 51 -13.35 0.76 -10.38
CA ASP A 51 -12.94 1.96 -11.11
C ASP A 51 -11.89 2.78 -10.35
N TYR A 52 -11.99 2.79 -9.03
CA TYR A 52 -11.08 3.52 -8.13
C TYR A 52 -10.72 2.66 -6.94
N CYS A 53 -9.42 2.66 -6.60
CA CYS A 53 -8.91 2.02 -5.40
C CYS A 53 -8.20 3.05 -4.52
N VAL A 54 -8.62 3.17 -3.27
CA VAL A 54 -7.96 4.01 -2.27
C VAL A 54 -7.07 3.13 -1.42
N ILE A 55 -5.76 3.35 -1.52
CA ILE A 55 -4.73 2.51 -0.91
C ILE A 55 -3.92 3.36 0.07
N GLU A 56 -3.85 2.94 1.31
CA GLU A 56 -2.98 3.55 2.32
C GLU A 56 -1.66 2.77 2.41
N ALA A 57 -0.54 3.48 2.35
CA ALA A 57 0.77 2.88 2.58
C ALA A 57 0.93 2.48 4.05
N GLY A 58 1.44 1.28 4.30
CA GLY A 58 1.65 0.79 5.66
C GLY A 58 2.82 1.48 6.34
N LEU A 59 3.97 1.59 5.67
CA LEU A 59 5.17 2.19 6.23
C LEU A 59 6.03 2.89 5.17
N GLY A 60 6.26 4.17 5.37
CA GLY A 60 7.07 4.96 4.45
C GLY A 60 6.39 5.12 3.10
N GLY A 61 6.90 4.45 2.07
CA GLY A 61 6.35 4.47 0.71
C GLY A 61 7.23 3.76 -0.30
N ARG A 62 8.53 4.09 -0.34
CA ARG A 62 9.46 3.56 -1.34
C ARG A 62 9.51 2.04 -1.41
N LEU A 63 9.55 1.38 -0.27
CA LEU A 63 9.63 -0.09 -0.13
C LEU A 63 8.33 -0.70 0.40
N ASP A 64 7.26 0.09 0.48
CA ASP A 64 5.98 -0.40 0.94
C ASP A 64 5.37 -1.41 -0.04
N ALA A 65 4.70 -2.43 0.49
CA ALA A 65 4.06 -3.47 -0.32
C ALA A 65 2.99 -2.91 -1.28
N THR A 66 2.41 -1.75 -0.95
CA THR A 66 1.41 -1.08 -1.78
C THR A 66 2.01 -0.34 -2.97
N ASN A 67 3.34 -0.11 -3.00
CA ASN A 67 4.03 0.68 -4.02
C ASN A 67 4.36 -0.12 -5.28
N VAL A 68 3.37 -0.80 -5.85
CA VAL A 68 3.54 -1.66 -7.05
C VAL A 68 3.12 -1.00 -8.36
N PHE A 69 2.36 0.08 -8.31
CA PHE A 69 1.85 0.76 -9.49
C PHE A 69 2.85 1.75 -10.07
N ASN A 70 2.90 1.85 -11.41
CA ASN A 70 3.76 2.81 -12.10
C ASN A 70 3.14 4.20 -12.23
N LYS A 71 1.81 4.28 -12.17
CA LYS A 71 1.06 5.55 -12.24
C LYS A 71 -0.06 5.50 -11.20
N SER A 72 -0.09 6.47 -10.32
CA SER A 72 -1.14 6.64 -9.32
C SER A 72 -1.24 8.10 -8.92
N ASN A 73 -2.41 8.50 -8.46
CA ASN A 73 -2.55 9.76 -7.73
C ASN A 73 -2.08 9.51 -6.31
N VAL A 74 -1.18 10.35 -5.81
CA VAL A 74 -0.61 10.19 -4.47
C VAL A 74 -0.95 11.41 -3.64
N ILE A 75 -1.47 11.16 -2.44
CA ILE A 75 -1.72 12.18 -1.42
C ILE A 75 -0.71 11.93 -0.30
N ILE A 76 0.12 12.93 -0.01
CA ILE A 76 1.02 12.90 1.14
C ILE A 76 0.46 13.85 2.18
N THR A 77 0.09 13.29 3.33
CA THR A 77 -0.40 14.05 4.48
C THR A 77 0.76 14.72 5.22
N LYS A 78 0.48 15.38 6.34
CA LYS A 78 1.50 16.04 7.13
C LYS A 78 2.58 15.06 7.59
N ILE A 79 3.85 15.41 7.38
CA ILE A 79 5.00 14.59 7.78
C ILE A 79 5.39 14.94 9.21
N HIS A 80 5.52 13.92 10.04
CA HIS A 80 5.98 13.99 11.42
C HIS A 80 7.13 13.00 11.66
N PHE A 81 7.81 13.15 12.76
CA PHE A 81 8.75 12.16 13.26
C PHE A 81 7.96 10.91 13.69
N ASP A 82 8.14 9.84 12.93
CA ASP A 82 7.57 8.53 13.18
C ASP A 82 8.45 7.46 12.54
N HIS A 83 8.48 6.27 13.13
CA HIS A 83 9.29 5.14 12.65
C HIS A 83 10.73 5.51 12.29
N MET A 84 11.37 6.37 13.08
CA MET A 84 12.68 6.94 12.80
C MET A 84 13.77 5.89 12.61
N HIS A 85 13.67 4.77 13.30
CA HIS A 85 14.59 3.62 13.18
C HIS A 85 14.56 2.94 11.79
N ILE A 86 13.55 3.22 10.98
CA ILE A 86 13.39 2.69 9.60
C ILE A 86 13.45 3.82 8.58
N LEU A 87 12.72 4.91 8.79
CA LEU A 87 12.55 5.97 7.82
C LEU A 87 13.62 7.05 7.88
N GLY A 88 14.42 7.08 8.96
CA GLY A 88 15.48 8.06 9.17
C GLY A 88 15.18 9.08 10.26
N ASN A 89 16.21 9.81 10.68
CA ASN A 89 16.21 10.65 11.86
C ASN A 89 15.87 12.13 11.57
N THR A 90 15.53 12.45 10.34
CA THR A 90 15.16 13.81 9.92
C THR A 90 13.84 13.82 9.15
N LEU A 91 13.10 14.92 9.22
CA LEU A 91 11.87 15.08 8.43
C LEU A 91 12.15 14.97 6.93
N SER A 92 13.33 15.39 6.46
CA SER A 92 13.71 15.25 5.05
C SER A 92 13.88 13.81 4.63
N GLN A 93 14.48 12.97 5.46
CA GLN A 93 14.59 11.52 5.19
C GLN A 93 13.22 10.85 5.16
N ILE A 94 12.36 11.13 6.15
CA ILE A 94 11.01 10.61 6.20
C ILE A 94 10.19 11.06 4.99
N ALA A 95 10.30 12.34 4.61
CA ALA A 95 9.66 12.89 3.42
C ALA A 95 10.12 12.19 2.14
N PHE A 96 11.41 11.93 2.02
CA PHE A 96 11.98 11.19 0.90
C PHE A 96 11.36 9.79 0.77
N GLU A 97 11.32 9.00 1.85
CA GLU A 97 10.73 7.66 1.83
C GLU A 97 9.25 7.69 1.46
N LYS A 98 8.48 8.64 2.00
CA LYS A 98 7.06 8.80 1.69
C LYS A 98 6.81 9.26 0.25
N SER A 99 7.63 10.17 -0.27
CA SER A 99 7.47 10.72 -1.62
C SER A 99 7.69 9.69 -2.74
N LYS A 100 8.40 8.60 -2.46
CA LYS A 100 8.71 7.55 -3.45
C LYS A 100 7.54 6.63 -3.80
N CYS A 101 6.38 6.78 -3.20
CA CYS A 101 5.13 6.24 -3.74
C CYS A 101 4.78 6.85 -5.08
N TYR A 102 5.21 8.09 -5.34
CA TYR A 102 4.92 8.80 -6.57
C TYR A 102 5.98 8.47 -7.63
N LYS A 103 5.54 7.96 -8.78
CA LYS A 103 6.38 7.59 -9.93
C LYS A 103 6.07 8.42 -11.19
N GLY A 104 5.26 9.48 -11.07
CA GLY A 104 4.87 10.36 -12.16
C GLY A 104 5.75 11.60 -12.30
N LYS A 105 5.38 12.48 -13.28
CA LYS A 105 6.11 13.73 -13.57
C LYS A 105 5.60 14.95 -12.77
N PHE A 106 4.45 14.86 -12.10
CA PHE A 106 3.82 15.97 -11.39
C PHE A 106 3.52 15.59 -9.94
N PHE A 107 3.91 16.45 -9.00
CA PHE A 107 3.59 16.36 -7.59
C PHE A 107 2.44 17.31 -7.24
N SER A 108 1.44 16.85 -6.53
CA SER A 108 0.51 17.70 -5.80
C SER A 108 0.70 17.47 -4.30
N PHE A 109 1.18 18.47 -3.60
CA PHE A 109 1.18 18.47 -2.14
C PHE A 109 -0.10 19.13 -1.65
N TYR A 110 -0.94 18.41 -0.96
CA TYR A 110 -2.04 18.97 -0.20
C TYR A 110 -1.60 19.15 1.26
N LYS A 111 -1.32 20.41 1.61
CA LYS A 111 -1.19 20.79 3.02
C LYS A 111 -2.60 20.83 3.59
N LEU A 112 -3.05 19.78 4.23
CA LEU A 112 -4.23 19.86 5.09
C LEU A 112 -3.85 20.75 6.27
N SER A 113 -4.19 22.02 6.20
CA SER A 113 -4.11 22.92 7.33
C SER A 113 -5.20 22.51 8.32
N GLY A 114 -4.85 21.66 9.29
CA GLY A 114 -5.67 21.49 10.48
C GLY A 114 -5.60 22.77 11.32
N ARG A 115 -6.76 23.20 11.78
CA ARG A 115 -6.91 24.22 12.84
C ARG A 115 -6.29 23.72 14.13
#